data_79259cf243d3646e1030828c1cdd04aa
#
_entry.id   79259cf243d3646e1030828c1cdd04aa
#
_cell.length_a   1.000
_cell.length_b   1.000
_cell.length_c   1.000
_cell.angle_alpha   90.00
_cell.angle_beta   90.00
_cell.angle_gamma   90.00
#
_symmetry.space_group_name_H-M   'P 1'
#
loop_
_entity.id
_entity.type
_entity.pdbx_description
1 polymer ?
#
loop_
_entity_poly.entity_id
_entity_poly.type
_entity_poly.pdbx_seq_one_letter_code
_entity_poly.pdbx_strand_id
1 'polypeptide(L)'
;MTNRPPLRALHAFEAAARHGSFKAAAAELGVTPTAISHQVRLLEEICGRKLFQRRPRPLVLTSAGTRLFPILRNGFDLLAGSLAAVAEPDFQAPLRVTSPNAFASRWLVPRLPKWREANPAVPLEIIGTDALLDLRAGAADVAIRYTRRPPLGFAGQELCRDSFFPICSPRLLASDGRAIERAADLLRYPLIHFDWMNRDPDAPTWRRWLATARSIDPELIPDKAWDLSFREELHAIDAVAAGQGIAILSDVVVGRELENGSLVKAHPLSLPGYGFYVVWMHHSPRSAVMESFLAWMRTVM
;
A
#
# COMPACT_ATOMS: atom_id res chain seq x y z
N MET A 1 23.89 -28.99 -5.01
CA MET A 1 22.77 -29.36 -5.91
C MET A 1 21.50 -28.86 -5.28
N THR A 2 20.87 -27.80 -5.81
CA THR A 2 19.59 -27.27 -5.33
C THR A 2 18.49 -28.29 -5.70
N ASN A 3 18.08 -29.08 -4.71
CA ASN A 3 16.98 -30.04 -4.87
C ASN A 3 15.66 -29.26 -4.97
N ARG A 4 15.31 -28.83 -6.21
CA ARG A 4 14.03 -28.17 -6.47
C ARG A 4 12.90 -29.17 -6.25
N PRO A 5 11.92 -28.92 -5.38
CA PRO A 5 10.80 -29.82 -5.20
C PRO A 5 10.01 -29.96 -6.51
N PRO A 6 9.46 -31.16 -6.81
CA PRO A 6 8.69 -31.38 -8.01
C PRO A 6 7.47 -30.45 -8.08
N LEU A 7 7.27 -29.76 -9.20
CA LEU A 7 6.17 -28.80 -9.38
C LEU A 7 4.79 -29.45 -9.11
N ARG A 8 4.64 -30.73 -9.51
CA ARG A 8 3.41 -31.50 -9.25
C ARG A 8 3.12 -31.68 -7.76
N ALA A 9 4.15 -31.81 -6.93
CA ALA A 9 3.99 -31.95 -5.48
C ALA A 9 3.57 -30.62 -4.83
N LEU A 10 4.14 -29.50 -5.29
CA LEU A 10 3.76 -28.17 -4.86
C LEU A 10 2.30 -27.86 -5.24
N HIS A 11 1.90 -28.17 -6.48
CA HIS A 11 0.56 -27.93 -7.00
C HIS A 11 -0.49 -28.78 -6.28
N ALA A 12 -0.19 -30.09 -6.04
CA ALA A 12 -1.06 -30.98 -5.28
C ALA A 12 -1.28 -30.49 -3.83
N PHE A 13 -0.25 -29.97 -3.18
CA PHE A 13 -0.36 -29.40 -1.85
C PHE A 13 -1.21 -28.11 -1.86
N GLU A 14 -0.96 -27.18 -2.77
CA GLU A 14 -1.71 -25.93 -2.90
C GLU A 14 -3.21 -26.21 -3.09
N ALA A 15 -3.57 -27.04 -4.07
CA ALA A 15 -4.96 -27.39 -4.35
C ALA A 15 -5.62 -28.09 -3.16
N ALA A 16 -4.93 -29.04 -2.50
CA ALA A 16 -5.44 -29.71 -1.32
C ALA A 16 -5.66 -28.76 -0.11
N ALA A 17 -4.77 -27.78 0.05
CA ALA A 17 -4.88 -26.77 1.11
C ALA A 17 -6.05 -25.81 0.86
N ARG A 18 -6.20 -25.34 -0.37
CA ARG A 18 -7.26 -24.43 -0.78
C ARG A 18 -8.65 -25.04 -0.66
N HIS A 19 -8.80 -26.33 -1.05
CA HIS A 19 -10.06 -27.05 -0.95
C HIS A 19 -10.34 -27.69 0.43
N GLY A 20 -9.33 -27.80 1.30
CA GLY A 20 -9.45 -28.56 2.54
C GLY A 20 -9.77 -30.06 2.30
N SER A 21 -9.50 -30.59 1.08
CA SER A 21 -9.93 -31.92 0.66
C SER A 21 -9.05 -32.48 -0.46
N PHE A 22 -8.47 -33.65 -0.23
CA PHE A 22 -7.76 -34.37 -1.27
C PHE A 22 -8.65 -34.82 -2.45
N LYS A 23 -9.92 -35.11 -2.18
CA LYS A 23 -10.89 -35.50 -3.21
C LYS A 23 -11.23 -34.32 -4.12
N ALA A 24 -11.46 -33.14 -3.57
CA ALA A 24 -11.75 -31.94 -4.35
C ALA A 24 -10.52 -31.49 -5.17
N ALA A 25 -9.33 -31.49 -4.55
CA ALA A 25 -8.08 -31.20 -5.25
C ALA A 25 -7.82 -32.18 -6.42
N ALA A 26 -8.13 -33.45 -6.21
CA ALA A 26 -8.00 -34.47 -7.25
C ALA A 26 -8.94 -34.23 -8.44
N ALA A 27 -10.17 -33.83 -8.16
CA ALA A 27 -11.15 -33.48 -9.19
C ALA A 27 -10.70 -32.26 -10.02
N GLU A 28 -10.17 -31.21 -9.36
CA GLU A 28 -9.63 -30.03 -10.04
C GLU A 28 -8.43 -30.35 -10.93
N LEU A 29 -7.48 -31.15 -10.41
CA LEU A 29 -6.24 -31.46 -11.12
C LEU A 29 -6.36 -32.63 -12.12
N GLY A 30 -7.54 -33.20 -12.28
CA GLY A 30 -7.77 -34.32 -13.20
C GLY A 30 -7.01 -35.59 -12.84
N VAL A 31 -6.77 -35.86 -11.54
CA VAL A 31 -6.00 -37.00 -11.04
C VAL A 31 -6.79 -37.79 -9.97
N THR A 32 -6.23 -38.89 -9.48
CA THR A 32 -6.85 -39.63 -8.39
C THR A 32 -6.51 -39.04 -7.01
N PRO A 33 -7.39 -39.18 -5.98
CA PRO A 33 -7.07 -38.75 -4.62
C PRO A 33 -5.82 -39.41 -4.04
N THR A 34 -5.52 -40.64 -4.47
CA THR A 34 -4.29 -41.35 -4.11
C THR A 34 -3.06 -40.67 -4.67
N ALA A 35 -3.12 -40.18 -5.92
CA ALA A 35 -2.04 -39.43 -6.53
C ALA A 35 -1.76 -38.12 -5.78
N ILE A 36 -2.80 -37.37 -5.40
CA ILE A 36 -2.66 -36.17 -4.56
C ILE A 36 -1.98 -36.52 -3.24
N SER A 37 -2.48 -37.57 -2.53
CA SER A 37 -1.89 -38.00 -1.26
C SER A 37 -0.41 -38.39 -1.39
N HIS A 38 -0.03 -39.04 -2.50
CA HIS A 38 1.35 -39.40 -2.79
C HIS A 38 2.22 -38.14 -3.02
N GLN A 39 1.76 -37.20 -3.85
CA GLN A 39 2.50 -35.96 -4.13
C GLN A 39 2.69 -35.10 -2.86
N VAL A 40 1.64 -35.00 -2.04
CA VAL A 40 1.73 -34.29 -0.75
C VAL A 40 2.72 -34.97 0.19
N ARG A 41 2.72 -36.33 0.24
CA ARG A 41 3.69 -37.08 1.06
C ARG A 41 5.13 -36.82 0.58
N LEU A 42 5.38 -36.83 -0.72
CA LEU A 42 6.68 -36.50 -1.29
C LEU A 42 7.14 -35.10 -0.89
N LEU A 43 6.25 -34.11 -0.90
CA LEU A 43 6.57 -32.77 -0.45
C LEU A 43 6.87 -32.72 1.05
N GLU A 44 6.10 -33.45 1.88
CA GLU A 44 6.34 -33.59 3.32
C GLU A 44 7.71 -34.20 3.62
N GLU A 45 8.14 -35.20 2.83
CA GLU A 45 9.46 -35.83 2.92
C GLU A 45 10.59 -34.85 2.58
N ILE A 46 10.43 -34.08 1.48
CA ILE A 46 11.39 -33.03 1.09
C ILE A 46 11.49 -31.93 2.18
N CYS A 47 10.36 -31.55 2.77
CA CYS A 47 10.32 -30.54 3.84
C CYS A 47 10.76 -31.09 5.21
N GLY A 48 10.85 -32.40 5.38
CA GLY A 48 11.11 -33.07 6.66
C GLY A 48 10.03 -32.85 7.70
N ARG A 49 8.83 -32.40 7.30
CA ARG A 49 7.72 -32.04 8.20
C ARG A 49 6.37 -32.36 7.59
N LYS A 50 5.40 -32.74 8.42
CA LYS A 50 4.00 -32.86 8.00
C LYS A 50 3.43 -31.47 7.72
N LEU A 51 2.71 -31.38 6.61
CA LEU A 51 2.05 -30.15 6.16
C LEU A 51 0.54 -30.19 6.44
N PHE A 52 -0.03 -31.39 6.57
CA PHE A 52 -1.43 -31.58 6.97
C PHE A 52 -1.57 -32.43 8.24
N GLN A 53 -2.57 -32.10 9.04
CA GLN A 53 -3.14 -32.97 10.07
C GLN A 53 -4.22 -33.81 9.41
N ARG A 54 -4.04 -35.15 9.42
CA ARG A 54 -4.96 -36.09 8.77
C ARG A 54 -6.12 -36.54 9.66
N ARG A 55 -6.04 -36.24 10.95
CA ARG A 55 -7.09 -36.56 11.95
C ARG A 55 -7.13 -35.48 13.02
N PRO A 56 -8.33 -35.10 13.53
CA PRO A 56 -9.65 -35.48 13.03
C PRO A 56 -9.99 -34.84 11.68
N ARG A 57 -11.03 -35.31 10.96
CA ARG A 57 -11.56 -34.61 9.77
C ARG A 57 -12.24 -33.30 10.21
N PRO A 58 -12.19 -32.19 9.42
CA PRO A 58 -11.67 -32.06 8.05
C PRO A 58 -10.14 -32.02 7.98
N LEU A 59 -9.60 -32.05 6.74
CA LEU A 59 -8.17 -31.86 6.47
C LEU A 59 -7.73 -30.46 6.88
N VAL A 60 -6.78 -30.35 7.82
CA VAL A 60 -6.32 -29.08 8.38
C VAL A 60 -4.81 -28.94 8.15
N LEU A 61 -4.35 -27.73 7.88
CA LEU A 61 -2.92 -27.42 7.77
C LEU A 61 -2.24 -27.51 9.14
N THR A 62 -1.00 -27.99 9.16
CA THR A 62 -0.09 -27.80 10.30
C THR A 62 0.46 -26.38 10.31
N SER A 63 1.19 -25.99 11.36
CA SER A 63 1.91 -24.71 11.39
C SER A 63 2.91 -24.56 10.22
N ALA A 64 3.52 -25.66 9.76
CA ALA A 64 4.39 -25.66 8.60
C ALA A 64 3.59 -25.46 7.29
N GLY A 65 2.44 -26.14 7.18
CA GLY A 65 1.52 -25.98 6.04
C GLY A 65 0.95 -24.58 5.95
N THR A 66 0.56 -23.98 7.06
CA THR A 66 0.02 -22.60 7.13
C THR A 66 1.04 -21.57 6.65
N ARG A 67 2.34 -21.78 6.93
CA ARG A 67 3.40 -20.89 6.42
C ARG A 67 3.69 -21.10 4.94
N LEU A 68 3.63 -22.32 4.45
CA LEU A 68 3.96 -22.66 3.07
C LEU A 68 2.82 -22.30 2.09
N PHE A 69 1.57 -22.48 2.50
CA PHE A 69 0.39 -22.33 1.64
C PHE A 69 0.29 -20.94 0.95
N PRO A 70 0.37 -19.80 1.66
CA PRO A 70 0.25 -18.48 1.02
C PRO A 70 1.38 -18.23 0.02
N ILE A 71 2.59 -18.71 0.29
CA ILE A 71 3.73 -18.55 -0.60
C ILE A 71 3.51 -19.31 -1.91
N LEU A 72 3.03 -20.55 -1.85
CA LEU A 72 2.76 -21.35 -3.03
C LEU A 72 1.56 -20.83 -3.81
N ARG A 73 0.49 -20.42 -3.14
CA ARG A 73 -0.68 -19.82 -3.77
C ARG A 73 -0.28 -18.58 -4.58
N ASN A 74 0.42 -17.63 -3.96
CA ASN A 74 0.92 -16.46 -4.65
C ASN A 74 1.84 -16.81 -5.82
N GLY A 75 2.69 -17.85 -5.68
CA GLY A 75 3.55 -18.33 -6.74
C GLY A 75 2.79 -18.90 -7.95
N PHE A 76 1.72 -19.67 -7.71
CA PHE A 76 0.88 -20.19 -8.79
C PHE A 76 0.01 -19.11 -9.44
N ASP A 77 -0.55 -18.19 -8.68
CA ASP A 77 -1.30 -17.04 -9.18
C ASP A 77 -0.39 -16.18 -10.08
N LEU A 78 0.88 -16.02 -9.71
CA LEU A 78 1.91 -15.36 -10.51
C LEU A 78 2.17 -16.07 -11.83
N LEU A 79 2.37 -17.39 -11.80
CA LEU A 79 2.60 -18.19 -13.02
C LEU A 79 1.38 -18.10 -13.96
N ALA A 80 0.17 -18.21 -13.40
CA ALA A 80 -1.08 -18.07 -14.18
C ALA A 80 -1.20 -16.68 -14.83
N GLY A 81 -0.93 -15.62 -14.07
CA GLY A 81 -0.92 -14.24 -14.58
C GLY A 81 0.12 -14.02 -15.67
N SER A 82 1.32 -14.61 -15.51
CA SER A 82 2.38 -14.52 -16.51
C SER A 82 2.02 -15.25 -17.82
N LEU A 83 1.36 -16.42 -17.73
CA LEU A 83 0.88 -17.16 -18.89
C LEU A 83 -0.26 -16.42 -19.60
N ALA A 84 -1.19 -15.82 -18.84
CA ALA A 84 -2.25 -14.99 -19.40
C ALA A 84 -1.68 -13.77 -20.14
N ALA A 85 -0.68 -13.11 -19.57
CA ALA A 85 0.00 -11.98 -20.20
C ALA A 85 0.73 -12.35 -21.51
N VAL A 86 1.18 -13.59 -21.65
CA VAL A 86 1.76 -14.09 -22.92
C VAL A 86 0.69 -14.46 -23.95
N ALA A 87 -0.50 -14.86 -23.50
CA ALA A 87 -1.60 -15.29 -24.36
C ALA A 87 -2.40 -14.14 -24.99
N GLU A 88 -2.41 -12.95 -24.36
CA GLU A 88 -3.10 -11.78 -24.90
C GLU A 88 -2.16 -10.91 -25.75
N PRO A 89 -2.63 -10.42 -26.94
CA PRO A 89 -1.88 -9.44 -27.70
C PRO A 89 -1.77 -8.15 -26.89
N ASP A 90 -0.57 -7.75 -26.56
CA ASP A 90 -0.12 -6.78 -25.56
C ASP A 90 -0.58 -5.32 -25.76
N PHE A 91 -1.36 -5.01 -26.80
CA PHE A 91 -1.69 -3.64 -27.21
C PHE A 91 -2.94 -3.04 -26.55
N GLN A 92 -3.77 -3.81 -25.84
CA GLN A 92 -5.01 -3.33 -25.24
C GLN A 92 -5.11 -3.48 -23.72
N ALA A 93 -4.17 -4.16 -23.08
CA ALA A 93 -4.19 -4.30 -21.63
C ALA A 93 -3.92 -2.94 -20.94
N PRO A 94 -4.66 -2.58 -19.88
CA PRO A 94 -4.43 -1.33 -19.18
C PRO A 94 -3.04 -1.29 -18.54
N LEU A 95 -2.40 -0.11 -18.53
CA LEU A 95 -1.23 0.13 -17.69
C LEU A 95 -1.71 0.15 -16.23
N ARG A 96 -1.27 -0.83 -15.44
CA ARG A 96 -1.67 -0.95 -14.03
C ARG A 96 -0.69 -0.22 -13.12
N VAL A 97 -1.22 0.78 -12.41
CA VAL A 97 -0.44 1.61 -11.47
C VAL A 97 -1.01 1.44 -10.06
N THR A 98 -0.21 0.92 -9.14
CA THR A 98 -0.57 0.88 -7.72
C THR A 98 0.02 2.07 -6.96
N SER A 99 -0.72 2.59 -5.99
CA SER A 99 -0.35 3.79 -5.24
C SER A 99 -0.96 3.74 -3.83
N PRO A 100 -0.34 4.40 -2.82
CA PRO A 100 -1.02 4.64 -1.55
C PRO A 100 -2.38 5.29 -1.78
N ASN A 101 -3.38 4.84 -1.03
CA ASN A 101 -4.79 5.20 -1.30
C ASN A 101 -5.03 6.71 -1.27
N ALA A 102 -4.49 7.41 -0.27
CA ALA A 102 -4.63 8.86 -0.15
C ALA A 102 -3.94 9.61 -1.30
N PHE A 103 -2.72 9.19 -1.68
CA PHE A 103 -2.00 9.78 -2.81
C PHE A 103 -2.73 9.53 -4.14
N ALA A 104 -3.23 8.32 -4.37
CA ALA A 104 -4.04 8.01 -5.55
C ALA A 104 -5.24 8.96 -5.65
N SER A 105 -6.03 9.05 -4.59
CA SER A 105 -7.27 9.83 -4.55
C SER A 105 -7.05 11.34 -4.66
N ARG A 106 -6.13 11.88 -3.88
CA ARG A 106 -5.98 13.34 -3.72
C ARG A 106 -4.98 13.96 -4.69
N TRP A 107 -3.93 13.22 -5.03
CA TRP A 107 -2.87 13.75 -5.91
C TRP A 107 -2.96 13.22 -7.34
N LEU A 108 -3.02 11.89 -7.53
CA LEU A 108 -2.90 11.27 -8.86
C LEU A 108 -4.18 11.45 -9.69
N VAL A 109 -5.33 11.01 -9.18
CA VAL A 109 -6.62 11.02 -9.91
C VAL A 109 -6.99 12.41 -10.43
N PRO A 110 -6.86 13.51 -9.67
CA PRO A 110 -7.17 14.86 -10.20
C PRO A 110 -6.30 15.29 -11.38
N ARG A 111 -5.14 14.66 -11.60
CA ARG A 111 -4.19 14.97 -12.68
C ARG A 111 -4.34 14.07 -13.90
N LEU A 112 -5.06 12.95 -13.80
CA LEU A 112 -5.25 12.00 -14.90
C LEU A 112 -5.89 12.57 -16.18
N PRO A 113 -6.74 13.61 -16.16
CA PRO A 113 -7.25 14.20 -17.41
C PRO A 113 -6.12 14.55 -18.38
N LYS A 114 -5.03 15.18 -17.91
CA LYS A 114 -3.86 15.51 -18.73
C LYS A 114 -3.13 14.28 -19.30
N TRP A 115 -3.10 13.19 -18.53
CA TRP A 115 -2.56 11.92 -19.03
C TRP A 115 -3.39 11.37 -20.18
N ARG A 116 -4.71 11.34 -20.00
CA ARG A 116 -5.65 10.81 -21.00
C ARG A 116 -5.64 11.60 -22.31
N GLU A 117 -5.51 12.92 -22.22
CA GLU A 117 -5.37 13.80 -23.39
C GLU A 117 -4.11 13.48 -24.19
N ALA A 118 -2.98 13.26 -23.49
CA ALA A 118 -1.69 12.95 -24.11
C ALA A 118 -1.58 11.49 -24.59
N ASN A 119 -2.31 10.56 -24.00
CA ASN A 119 -2.22 9.11 -24.25
C ASN A 119 -3.60 8.45 -24.42
N PRO A 120 -4.43 8.88 -25.39
CA PRO A 120 -5.82 8.44 -25.52
C PRO A 120 -5.96 6.94 -25.84
N ALA A 121 -4.94 6.33 -26.44
CA ALA A 121 -4.93 4.91 -26.80
C ALA A 121 -4.44 3.98 -25.68
N VAL A 122 -3.99 4.52 -24.54
CA VAL A 122 -3.44 3.73 -23.43
C VAL A 122 -4.46 3.64 -22.30
N PRO A 123 -5.13 2.49 -22.14
CA PRO A 123 -5.98 2.29 -20.96
C PRO A 123 -5.13 2.32 -19.69
N LEU A 124 -5.66 2.92 -18.62
CA LEU A 124 -4.99 3.04 -17.33
C LEU A 124 -5.87 2.47 -16.22
N GLU A 125 -5.31 1.62 -15.39
CA GLU A 125 -5.93 1.10 -14.19
C GLU A 125 -5.17 1.61 -12.96
N ILE A 126 -5.83 2.36 -12.08
CA ILE A 126 -5.26 2.85 -10.83
C ILE A 126 -5.74 1.97 -9.67
N ILE A 127 -4.80 1.36 -8.97
CA ILE A 127 -5.04 0.50 -7.82
C ILE A 127 -4.61 1.26 -6.57
N GLY A 128 -5.54 2.02 -5.98
CA GLY A 128 -5.34 2.72 -4.72
C GLY A 128 -5.39 1.71 -3.57
N THR A 129 -4.23 1.48 -2.92
CA THR A 129 -4.14 0.55 -1.78
C THR A 129 -2.87 0.80 -0.98
N ASP A 130 -2.98 0.66 0.35
CA ASP A 130 -1.81 0.72 1.24
C ASP A 130 -1.12 -0.65 1.38
N ALA A 131 -1.71 -1.71 0.82
CA ALA A 131 -1.06 -3.00 0.68
C ALA A 131 0.07 -2.96 -0.36
N LEU A 132 1.20 -3.60 -0.05
CA LEU A 132 2.31 -3.73 -0.98
C LEU A 132 2.02 -4.81 -2.01
N LEU A 133 1.59 -4.41 -3.21
CA LEU A 133 1.44 -5.32 -4.33
C LEU A 133 2.81 -5.70 -4.91
N ASP A 134 2.98 -6.97 -5.25
CA ASP A 134 4.24 -7.47 -5.80
C ASP A 134 4.32 -7.25 -7.32
N LEU A 135 5.17 -6.31 -7.74
CA LEU A 135 5.43 -6.03 -9.16
C LEU A 135 6.09 -7.20 -9.88
N ARG A 136 6.88 -8.04 -9.16
CA ARG A 136 7.48 -9.26 -9.77
C ARG A 136 6.42 -10.28 -10.07
N ALA A 137 5.34 -10.26 -9.31
CA ALA A 137 4.15 -11.09 -9.52
C ALA A 137 3.25 -10.57 -10.66
N GLY A 138 3.58 -9.45 -11.30
CA GLY A 138 2.73 -8.86 -12.33
C GLY A 138 1.42 -8.30 -11.77
N ALA A 139 1.34 -8.04 -10.45
CA ALA A 139 0.14 -7.45 -9.84
C ALA A 139 -0.09 -6.00 -10.29
N ALA A 140 0.98 -5.30 -10.69
CA ALA A 140 0.94 -4.00 -11.35
C ALA A 140 2.21 -3.80 -12.19
N ASP A 141 2.18 -2.87 -13.15
CA ASP A 141 3.33 -2.53 -14.00
C ASP A 141 4.23 -1.51 -13.32
N VAL A 142 3.61 -0.54 -12.63
CA VAL A 142 4.25 0.57 -11.93
C VAL A 142 3.68 0.67 -10.52
N ALA A 143 4.52 1.01 -9.55
CA ALA A 143 4.05 1.31 -8.22
C ALA A 143 4.55 2.68 -7.75
N ILE A 144 3.66 3.47 -7.18
CA ILE A 144 4.03 4.62 -6.37
C ILE A 144 4.15 4.14 -4.93
N ARG A 145 5.30 4.39 -4.31
CA ARG A 145 5.60 3.93 -2.95
C ARG A 145 6.00 5.09 -2.06
N TYR A 146 5.41 5.15 -0.90
CA TYR A 146 5.80 6.09 0.15
C TYR A 146 6.83 5.42 1.06
N THR A 147 8.09 5.84 0.97
CA THR A 147 9.20 5.16 1.64
C THR A 147 10.41 6.07 1.84
N ARG A 148 11.31 5.69 2.72
CA ARG A 148 12.59 6.41 2.97
C ARG A 148 13.56 6.32 1.80
N ARG A 149 13.57 5.18 1.10
CA ARG A 149 14.48 4.86 -0.02
C ARG A 149 13.74 3.95 -1.01
N PRO A 150 14.09 3.98 -2.28
CA PRO A 150 13.51 3.07 -3.26
C PRO A 150 13.79 1.61 -2.86
N PRO A 151 12.82 0.72 -3.06
CA PRO A 151 12.98 -0.71 -2.76
C PRO A 151 14.10 -1.34 -3.58
N LEU A 152 14.92 -2.19 -2.95
CA LEU A 152 16.00 -2.91 -3.63
C LEU A 152 15.46 -3.87 -4.71
N GLY A 153 16.17 -3.95 -5.84
CA GLY A 153 15.84 -4.84 -6.95
C GLY A 153 14.76 -4.34 -7.89
N PHE A 154 14.42 -3.06 -7.80
CA PHE A 154 13.55 -2.34 -8.73
C PHE A 154 14.29 -1.13 -9.30
N ALA A 155 13.92 -0.71 -10.50
CA ALA A 155 14.20 0.65 -10.96
C ALA A 155 13.27 1.61 -10.20
N GLY A 156 13.74 2.81 -9.93
CA GLY A 156 12.91 3.76 -9.20
C GLY A 156 13.43 5.19 -9.27
N GLN A 157 12.51 6.13 -9.15
CA GLN A 157 12.80 7.56 -9.13
C GLN A 157 11.97 8.22 -8.03
N GLU A 158 12.58 9.11 -7.26
CA GLU A 158 11.86 9.98 -6.32
C GLU A 158 11.02 10.98 -7.13
N LEU A 159 9.73 11.06 -6.81
CA LEU A 159 8.81 12.05 -7.37
C LEU A 159 8.88 13.33 -6.56
N CYS A 160 8.61 13.21 -5.26
CA CYS A 160 8.65 14.31 -4.31
C CYS A 160 8.87 13.78 -2.90
N ARG A 161 9.13 14.69 -2.00
CA ARG A 161 9.19 14.44 -0.57
C ARG A 161 8.25 15.39 0.13
N ASP A 162 7.48 14.88 1.07
CA ASP A 162 6.51 15.66 1.79
C ASP A 162 7.00 16.18 3.15
N SER A 163 6.24 17.11 3.66
CA SER A 163 6.33 17.60 5.03
C SER A 163 4.95 17.56 5.67
N PHE A 164 4.91 17.19 6.93
CA PHE A 164 3.67 17.06 7.68
C PHE A 164 3.45 18.26 8.58
N PHE A 165 2.28 18.86 8.48
CA PHE A 165 1.88 20.04 9.25
C PHE A 165 0.60 19.75 10.03
N PRO A 166 0.35 20.45 11.15
CA PRO A 166 -1.00 20.61 11.70
C PRO A 166 -1.87 21.31 10.68
N ILE A 167 -2.88 20.65 10.15
CA ILE A 167 -3.78 21.17 9.10
C ILE A 167 -5.21 21.11 9.59
N CYS A 168 -5.98 22.15 9.29
CA CYS A 168 -7.39 22.26 9.63
C CYS A 168 -8.20 23.00 8.55
N SER A 169 -9.52 22.94 8.67
CA SER A 169 -10.41 23.81 7.91
C SER A 169 -10.35 25.24 8.48
N PRO A 170 -10.32 26.31 7.65
CA PRO A 170 -10.44 27.69 8.12
C PRO A 170 -11.69 27.94 8.97
N ARG A 171 -12.77 27.20 8.72
CA ARG A 171 -14.03 27.30 9.50
C ARG A 171 -13.84 26.94 10.97
N LEU A 172 -12.96 25.97 11.24
CA LEU A 172 -12.65 25.57 12.61
C LEU A 172 -12.01 26.73 13.39
N LEU A 173 -11.06 27.43 12.76
CA LEU A 173 -10.38 28.57 13.38
C LEU A 173 -11.32 29.76 13.57
N ALA A 174 -12.19 30.01 12.60
CA ALA A 174 -13.18 31.09 12.68
C ALA A 174 -14.18 30.90 13.81
N SER A 175 -14.48 29.65 14.21
CA SER A 175 -15.42 29.36 15.30
C SER A 175 -14.92 29.76 16.70
N ASP A 176 -13.59 29.75 16.92
CA ASP A 176 -12.97 30.17 18.19
C ASP A 176 -12.63 31.67 18.20
N GLY A 177 -12.45 32.29 17.05
CA GLY A 177 -12.12 33.70 16.90
C GLY A 177 -10.74 34.10 17.48
N ARG A 178 -9.92 33.15 17.91
CA ARG A 178 -8.61 33.37 18.51
C ARG A 178 -7.50 32.95 17.54
N ALA A 179 -6.46 33.77 17.43
CA ALA A 179 -5.28 33.41 16.67
C ALA A 179 -4.54 32.21 17.29
N ILE A 180 -3.94 31.39 16.45
CA ILE A 180 -2.97 30.38 16.84
C ILE A 180 -1.59 31.05 16.71
N GLU A 181 -0.99 31.41 17.82
CA GLU A 181 0.34 32.05 17.88
C GLU A 181 1.40 31.06 18.36
N ARG A 182 1.02 30.16 19.26
CA ARG A 182 1.91 29.18 19.88
C ARG A 182 1.42 27.74 19.62
N ALA A 183 2.33 26.79 19.68
CA ALA A 183 2.02 25.36 19.56
C ALA A 183 0.95 24.91 20.56
N ALA A 184 0.96 25.47 21.79
CA ALA A 184 -0.02 25.17 22.84
C ALA A 184 -1.46 25.56 22.44
N ASP A 185 -1.63 26.53 21.56
CA ASP A 185 -2.96 26.99 21.12
C ASP A 185 -3.71 25.92 20.33
N LEU A 186 -2.99 25.00 19.66
CA LEU A 186 -3.60 23.88 18.96
C LEU A 186 -4.37 22.94 19.90
N LEU A 187 -3.96 22.86 21.16
CA LEU A 187 -4.60 21.98 22.15
C LEU A 187 -6.01 22.42 22.57
N ARG A 188 -6.44 23.64 22.18
CA ARG A 188 -7.82 24.12 22.37
C ARG A 188 -8.80 23.44 21.42
N TYR A 189 -8.31 22.88 20.31
CA TYR A 189 -9.12 22.26 19.28
C TYR A 189 -9.11 20.74 19.40
N PRO A 190 -10.11 20.04 18.86
CA PRO A 190 -10.06 18.58 18.72
C PRO A 190 -8.87 18.15 17.90
N LEU A 191 -8.13 17.15 18.37
CA LEU A 191 -7.02 16.55 17.65
C LEU A 191 -7.47 15.27 16.95
N ILE A 192 -7.20 15.18 15.66
CA ILE A 192 -7.49 14.02 14.83
C ILE A 192 -6.20 13.25 14.62
N HIS A 193 -6.22 11.96 14.93
CA HIS A 193 -5.10 11.06 14.77
C HIS A 193 -5.31 10.14 13.57
N PHE A 194 -4.25 9.95 12.79
CA PHE A 194 -4.13 8.89 11.82
C PHE A 194 -3.17 7.83 12.34
N ASP A 195 -3.62 6.56 12.40
CA ASP A 195 -2.83 5.46 12.93
C ASP A 195 -1.89 4.91 11.86
N TRP A 196 -0.61 5.18 12.02
CA TRP A 196 0.44 4.63 11.16
C TRP A 196 0.65 3.14 11.49
N MET A 197 0.07 2.27 10.70
CA MET A 197 0.04 0.81 10.91
C MET A 197 1.41 0.15 11.04
N ASN A 198 2.48 0.78 10.57
CA ASN A 198 3.84 0.24 10.54
C ASN A 198 4.63 0.42 11.83
N ARG A 199 4.09 1.06 12.86
CA ARG A 199 4.75 1.41 14.13
C ARG A 199 6.14 2.09 13.95
N ASP A 200 6.34 2.79 12.85
CA ASP A 200 7.58 3.52 12.61
C ASP A 200 7.74 4.65 13.65
N PRO A 201 8.85 4.67 14.40
CA PRO A 201 9.08 5.73 15.40
C PRO A 201 9.20 7.12 14.80
N ASP A 202 9.56 7.20 13.50
CA ASP A 202 9.64 8.45 12.76
C ASP A 202 8.34 8.82 12.04
N ALA A 203 7.26 8.06 12.23
CA ALA A 203 5.95 8.41 11.68
C ALA A 203 5.51 9.81 12.15
N PRO A 204 4.91 10.63 11.27
CA PRO A 204 4.50 12.00 11.58
C PRO A 204 3.22 12.01 12.41
N THR A 205 3.33 11.68 13.68
CA THR A 205 2.24 11.60 14.64
C THR A 205 2.16 12.84 15.52
N TRP A 206 1.02 13.06 16.18
CA TRP A 206 0.87 14.10 17.20
C TRP A 206 1.91 13.98 18.31
N ARG A 207 2.22 12.75 18.76
CA ARG A 207 3.26 12.53 19.78
C ARG A 207 4.60 13.12 19.35
N ARG A 208 5.03 12.83 18.13
CA ARG A 208 6.30 13.32 17.59
C ARG A 208 6.27 14.82 17.36
N TRP A 209 5.16 15.35 16.82
CA TRP A 209 5.02 16.77 16.59
C TRP A 209 5.06 17.57 17.89
N LEU A 210 4.30 17.15 18.91
CA LEU A 210 4.29 17.80 20.23
C LEU A 210 5.66 17.70 20.93
N ALA A 211 6.37 16.57 20.80
CA ALA A 211 7.73 16.44 21.32
C ALA A 211 8.70 17.43 20.62
N THR A 212 8.55 17.62 19.30
CA THR A 212 9.35 18.60 18.54
C THR A 212 8.96 20.03 18.93
N ALA A 213 7.67 20.32 19.05
CA ALA A 213 7.17 21.62 19.46
C ALA A 213 7.64 22.01 20.88
N ARG A 214 7.69 21.05 21.80
CA ARG A 214 8.18 21.28 23.17
C ARG A 214 9.65 21.69 23.22
N SER A 215 10.47 21.34 22.27
CA SER A 215 11.85 21.80 22.19
C SER A 215 11.95 23.31 21.89
N ILE A 216 10.89 23.89 21.34
CA ILE A 216 10.78 25.31 20.98
C ILE A 216 9.94 26.07 22.03
N ASP A 217 8.91 25.43 22.54
CA ASP A 217 7.97 25.95 23.56
C ASP A 217 7.97 25.03 24.79
N PRO A 218 8.89 25.23 25.76
CA PRO A 218 9.03 24.35 26.92
C PRO A 218 7.80 24.34 27.87
N GLU A 219 6.94 25.35 27.79
CA GLU A 219 5.72 25.44 28.59
C GLU A 219 4.59 24.57 28.01
N LEU A 220 4.77 24.02 26.80
CA LEU A 220 3.85 23.09 26.20
C LEU A 220 3.78 21.81 27.03
N ILE A 221 2.64 21.57 27.68
CA ILE A 221 2.36 20.32 28.40
C ILE A 221 1.50 19.45 27.47
N PRO A 222 2.07 18.43 26.83
CA PRO A 222 1.32 17.56 25.95
C PRO A 222 0.61 16.47 26.77
N ASP A 223 -0.49 16.83 27.42
CA ASP A 223 -1.32 15.88 28.19
C ASP A 223 -2.64 15.57 27.47
N LYS A 224 -2.74 15.93 26.19
CA LYS A 224 -3.92 15.67 25.39
C LYS A 224 -3.74 14.44 24.52
N ALA A 225 -4.59 13.42 24.75
CA ALA A 225 -4.82 12.38 23.75
C ALA A 225 -5.61 12.97 22.57
N TRP A 226 -5.65 12.27 21.44
CA TRP A 226 -6.52 12.63 20.33
C TRP A 226 -7.99 12.43 20.68
N ASP A 227 -8.84 13.24 20.05
CA ASP A 227 -10.31 13.18 20.22
C ASP A 227 -10.94 12.20 19.21
N LEU A 228 -10.35 12.09 18.00
CA LEU A 228 -10.75 11.18 16.94
C LEU A 228 -9.54 10.43 16.40
N SER A 229 -9.73 9.17 16.01
CA SER A 229 -8.67 8.35 15.41
C SER A 229 -9.21 7.57 14.21
N PHE A 230 -8.42 7.55 13.13
CA PHE A 230 -8.73 6.83 11.91
C PHE A 230 -7.58 5.91 11.51
N ARG A 231 -7.90 4.78 10.90
CA ARG A 231 -6.91 3.87 10.28
C ARG A 231 -6.64 4.21 8.82
N GLU A 232 -7.57 4.91 8.18
CA GLU A 232 -7.47 5.34 6.79
C GLU A 232 -7.18 6.84 6.76
N GLU A 233 -6.09 7.23 6.07
CA GLU A 233 -5.67 8.64 5.96
C GLU A 233 -6.76 9.50 5.32
N LEU A 234 -7.48 8.98 4.32
CA LEU A 234 -8.58 9.68 3.65
C LEU A 234 -9.67 10.08 4.64
N HIS A 235 -10.01 9.22 5.59
CA HIS A 235 -11.03 9.54 6.60
C HIS A 235 -10.56 10.65 7.54
N ALA A 236 -9.28 10.68 7.90
CA ALA A 236 -8.71 11.78 8.69
C ALA A 236 -8.76 13.09 7.91
N ILE A 237 -8.42 13.08 6.61
CA ILE A 237 -8.49 14.25 5.73
C ILE A 237 -9.94 14.75 5.61
N ASP A 238 -10.91 13.85 5.39
CA ASP A 238 -12.32 14.21 5.26
C ASP A 238 -12.88 14.80 6.58
N ALA A 239 -12.49 14.26 7.73
CA ALA A 239 -12.85 14.81 9.05
C ALA A 239 -12.28 16.22 9.25
N VAL A 240 -11.03 16.47 8.84
CA VAL A 240 -10.41 17.81 8.87
C VAL A 240 -11.16 18.77 7.93
N ALA A 241 -11.48 18.34 6.71
CA ALA A 241 -12.22 19.15 5.75
C ALA A 241 -13.65 19.50 6.24
N ALA A 242 -14.28 18.59 6.98
CA ALA A 242 -15.55 18.83 7.66
C ALA A 242 -15.45 19.74 8.90
N GLY A 243 -14.23 20.21 9.27
CA GLY A 243 -14.02 21.09 10.41
C GLY A 243 -14.09 20.39 11.77
N GLN A 244 -13.92 19.07 11.83
CA GLN A 244 -14.04 18.30 13.06
C GLN A 244 -12.80 18.40 13.97
N GLY A 245 -11.67 18.94 13.46
CA GLY A 245 -10.45 19.07 14.24
C GLY A 245 -9.23 19.37 13.39
N ILE A 246 -8.07 19.24 14.01
CA ILE A 246 -6.74 19.44 13.41
C ILE A 246 -6.05 18.08 13.31
N ALA A 247 -5.46 17.76 12.15
CA ALA A 247 -4.65 16.56 11.97
C ALA A 247 -3.24 16.92 11.49
N ILE A 248 -2.29 16.02 11.73
CA ILE A 248 -0.95 16.08 11.13
C ILE A 248 -1.07 15.42 9.75
N LEU A 249 -1.04 16.24 8.68
CA LEU A 249 -1.26 15.79 7.31
C LEU A 249 -0.10 16.18 6.39
N SER A 250 0.09 15.40 5.33
CA SER A 250 1.06 15.62 4.26
C SER A 250 0.66 16.81 3.40
N ASP A 251 1.58 17.78 3.19
CA ASP A 251 1.37 18.94 2.31
C ASP A 251 1.29 18.55 0.83
N VAL A 252 1.81 17.40 0.44
CA VAL A 252 1.66 16.85 -0.91
C VAL A 252 0.27 16.26 -1.12
N VAL A 253 -0.21 15.47 -0.16
CA VAL A 253 -1.51 14.77 -0.28
C VAL A 253 -2.67 15.76 -0.25
N VAL A 254 -2.63 16.79 0.60
CA VAL A 254 -3.66 17.84 0.68
C VAL A 254 -3.24 19.13 -0.01
N GLY A 255 -2.27 19.07 -0.92
CA GLY A 255 -1.70 20.25 -1.61
C GLY A 255 -2.75 21.09 -2.33
N ARG A 256 -3.70 20.44 -3.01
CA ARG A 256 -4.81 21.11 -3.70
C ARG A 256 -5.73 21.87 -2.75
N GLU A 257 -6.03 21.30 -1.60
CA GLU A 257 -6.84 21.92 -0.56
C GLU A 257 -6.12 23.11 0.11
N LEU A 258 -4.79 23.02 0.23
CA LEU A 258 -3.97 24.14 0.70
C LEU A 258 -3.89 25.27 -0.34
N GLU A 259 -3.73 24.93 -1.62
CA GLU A 259 -3.68 25.91 -2.73
C GLU A 259 -4.99 26.69 -2.88
N ASN A 260 -6.13 26.02 -2.78
CA ASN A 260 -7.44 26.65 -2.91
C ASN A 260 -7.99 27.24 -1.59
N GLY A 261 -7.25 27.10 -0.49
CA GLY A 261 -7.60 27.65 0.81
C GLY A 261 -8.73 26.91 1.56
N SER A 262 -9.20 25.76 1.06
CA SER A 262 -10.20 24.95 1.77
C SER A 262 -9.63 24.29 3.02
N LEU A 263 -8.31 24.06 3.05
CA LEU A 263 -7.53 23.70 4.23
C LEU A 263 -6.39 24.70 4.42
N VAL A 264 -5.96 24.86 5.67
CA VAL A 264 -4.86 25.76 6.04
C VAL A 264 -3.91 25.07 7.02
N LYS A 265 -2.63 25.48 6.99
CA LYS A 265 -1.65 25.10 8.00
C LYS A 265 -1.96 25.90 9.29
N ALA A 266 -2.37 25.20 10.34
CA ALA A 266 -2.68 25.81 11.62
C ALA A 266 -1.42 26.26 12.37
N HIS A 267 -0.25 25.66 12.07
CA HIS A 267 1.02 26.03 12.66
C HIS A 267 2.17 25.78 11.66
N PRO A 268 3.22 26.63 11.62
CA PRO A 268 4.32 26.52 10.64
C PRO A 268 5.29 25.38 10.92
N LEU A 269 5.36 24.88 12.17
CA LEU A 269 6.25 23.75 12.52
C LEU A 269 5.82 22.50 11.77
N SER A 270 6.75 21.89 11.06
CA SER A 270 6.54 20.65 10.30
C SER A 270 7.38 19.49 10.83
N LEU A 271 6.95 18.29 10.50
CA LEU A 271 7.76 17.08 10.59
C LEU A 271 8.18 16.65 9.19
N PRO A 272 9.44 16.20 9.01
CA PRO A 272 9.84 15.62 7.74
C PRO A 272 9.11 14.29 7.50
N GLY A 273 8.59 14.12 6.29
CA GLY A 273 8.04 12.88 5.78
C GLY A 273 9.06 12.07 4.98
N TYR A 274 8.56 11.10 4.24
CA TYR A 274 9.36 10.25 3.36
C TYR A 274 9.26 10.74 1.90
N GLY A 275 9.84 9.98 0.98
CA GLY A 275 9.69 10.23 -0.45
C GLY A 275 8.56 9.40 -1.04
N PHE A 276 7.83 10.00 -1.98
CA PHE A 276 7.03 9.26 -2.94
C PHE A 276 7.94 8.84 -4.08
N TYR A 277 8.11 7.54 -4.25
CA TYR A 277 8.93 6.96 -5.32
C TYR A 277 8.04 6.25 -6.31
N VAL A 278 8.25 6.52 -7.59
CA VAL A 278 7.73 5.65 -8.63
C VAL A 278 8.74 4.53 -8.86
N VAL A 279 8.28 3.29 -8.84
CA VAL A 279 9.14 2.10 -8.97
C VAL A 279 8.55 1.12 -10.00
N TRP A 280 9.44 0.42 -10.72
CA TRP A 280 9.07 -0.53 -11.76
C TRP A 280 10.13 -1.61 -11.93
N MET A 281 9.82 -2.67 -12.67
CA MET A 281 10.80 -3.73 -13.02
C MET A 281 11.80 -3.23 -14.07
N HIS A 282 13.09 -3.52 -13.89
CA HIS A 282 14.15 -3.13 -14.83
C HIS A 282 13.91 -3.60 -16.28
N HIS A 283 13.29 -4.78 -16.43
CA HIS A 283 12.97 -5.37 -17.72
C HIS A 283 11.47 -5.65 -17.77
N SER A 284 10.71 -4.68 -18.26
CA SER A 284 9.28 -4.82 -18.50
C SER A 284 9.03 -4.90 -20.01
N PRO A 285 8.22 -5.84 -20.50
CA PRO A 285 7.81 -5.88 -21.90
C PRO A 285 6.99 -4.62 -22.30
N ARG A 286 6.49 -3.87 -21.34
CA ARG A 286 5.69 -2.65 -21.53
C ARG A 286 6.48 -1.35 -21.30
N SER A 287 7.81 -1.41 -21.49
CA SER A 287 8.72 -0.29 -21.19
C SER A 287 8.31 1.03 -21.86
N ALA A 288 7.89 1.04 -23.11
CA ALA A 288 7.51 2.24 -23.85
C ALA A 288 6.31 2.98 -23.21
N VAL A 289 5.25 2.26 -22.82
CA VAL A 289 4.08 2.83 -22.17
C VAL A 289 4.44 3.33 -20.75
N MET A 290 5.26 2.57 -20.04
CA MET A 290 5.76 2.95 -18.73
C MET A 290 6.60 4.22 -18.80
N GLU A 291 7.51 4.33 -19.77
CA GLU A 291 8.35 5.53 -20.00
C GLU A 291 7.48 6.75 -20.26
N SER A 292 6.41 6.62 -21.05
CA SER A 292 5.44 7.69 -21.27
C SER A 292 4.77 8.12 -19.97
N PHE A 293 4.37 7.16 -19.13
CA PHE A 293 3.77 7.45 -17.83
C PHE A 293 4.77 8.15 -16.89
N LEU A 294 6.01 7.68 -16.84
CA LEU A 294 7.07 8.28 -16.04
C LEU A 294 7.42 9.69 -16.50
N ALA A 295 7.47 9.92 -17.82
CA ALA A 295 7.68 11.25 -18.40
C ALA A 295 6.55 12.20 -18.00
N TRP A 296 5.29 11.75 -18.14
CA TRP A 296 4.14 12.53 -17.71
C TRP A 296 4.17 12.85 -16.21
N MET A 297 4.48 11.87 -15.35
CA MET A 297 4.58 12.10 -13.90
C MET A 297 5.55 13.25 -13.57
N ARG A 298 6.66 13.39 -14.30
CA ARG A 298 7.62 14.49 -14.11
C ARG A 298 7.06 15.87 -14.50
N THR A 299 6.09 15.91 -15.40
CA THR A 299 5.51 17.19 -15.87
C THR A 299 4.41 17.72 -14.95
N VAL A 300 3.86 16.86 -14.08
CA VAL A 300 2.73 17.22 -13.19
C VAL A 300 3.12 17.32 -11.72
N MET A 301 4.44 17.11 -11.44
CA MET A 301 5.06 17.38 -10.15
C MET A 301 5.42 18.86 -10.05
#